data_d6e5aaac03e3a6946bcfa5a29d7ac4fa
#
_entry.id   d6e5aaac03e3a6946bcfa5a29d7ac4fa
#
_cell.length_a   1.000
_cell.length_b   1.000
_cell.length_c   1.000
_cell.angle_alpha   90.00
_cell.angle_beta   90.00
_cell.angle_gamma   90.00
#
_symmetry.space_group_name_H-M   'P 1'
#
loop_
_entity.id
_entity.type
_entity.pdbx_description
1 polymer ?
#
loop_
_entity_poly.entity_id
_entity_poly.type
_entity_poly.pdbx_seq_one_letter_code
_entity_poly.pdbx_strand_id
1 'polypeptide(L)'
;MSNNPVGQPNVKLEDTTSFETPEGNKIFAQGVLLRSVSKFVAGTDEDAVMPIPVFYCPDSKKLVGLTLPPEIREEYKDDLI
;
A
#
# COMPACT_ATOMS: atom_id res chain seq x y z
N MET A 1 28.12 -5.03 1.95
CA MET A 1 27.01 -4.18 1.51
C MET A 1 25.70 -4.91 1.68
N SER A 2 24.80 -4.26 2.32
CA SER A 2 23.50 -4.86 2.58
C SER A 2 22.67 -4.98 1.29
N ASN A 3 21.96 -6.10 1.15
CA ASN A 3 21.04 -6.30 0.04
C ASN A 3 19.59 -6.06 0.45
N ASN A 4 19.39 -5.44 1.61
CA ASN A 4 18.05 -5.20 2.08
C ASN A 4 17.33 -4.21 1.18
N PRO A 5 16.01 -4.39 0.97
CA PRO A 5 15.22 -3.37 0.30
C PRO A 5 15.29 -2.06 1.06
N VAL A 6 15.02 -0.99 0.33
CA VAL A 6 15.03 0.34 0.92
C VAL A 6 14.02 0.39 2.07
N GLY A 7 14.47 0.92 3.20
CA GLY A 7 13.61 1.11 4.36
C GLY A 7 13.45 -0.10 5.25
N GLN A 8 14.11 -1.21 4.94
CA GLN A 8 14.01 -2.40 5.76
C GLN A 8 15.30 -2.65 6.54
N PRO A 9 15.18 -3.02 7.80
CA PRO A 9 16.36 -3.43 8.55
C PRO A 9 16.84 -4.81 8.14
N ASN A 10 17.96 -5.21 8.69
CA ASN A 10 18.54 -6.51 8.43
C ASN A 10 17.85 -7.55 9.33
N VAL A 11 16.67 -8.00 8.93
CA VAL A 11 15.81 -8.85 9.75
C VAL A 11 15.75 -10.26 9.18
N LYS A 12 15.80 -11.26 10.06
CA LYS A 12 15.64 -12.65 9.67
C LYS A 12 14.17 -13.02 9.71
N LEU A 13 13.75 -13.92 8.81
CA LEU A 13 12.34 -14.33 8.75
C LEU A 13 11.86 -14.95 10.07
N GLU A 14 12.72 -15.67 10.77
CA GLU A 14 12.31 -16.27 12.04
C GLU A 14 12.05 -15.24 13.12
N ASP A 15 12.47 -13.99 12.91
CA ASP A 15 12.21 -12.90 13.85
C ASP A 15 10.96 -12.11 13.50
N THR A 16 10.18 -12.60 12.53
CA THR A 16 8.96 -11.94 12.10
C THR A 16 7.75 -12.79 12.45
N THR A 17 6.59 -12.18 12.40
CA THR A 17 5.33 -12.89 12.59
C THR A 17 4.44 -12.67 11.38
N SER A 18 3.47 -13.58 11.22
CA SER A 18 2.54 -13.48 10.12
C SER A 18 1.63 -12.27 10.29
N PHE A 19 1.41 -11.54 9.21
CA PHE A 19 0.44 -10.45 9.20
C PHE A 19 -0.90 -11.05 8.79
N GLU A 20 -1.92 -10.85 9.62
CA GLU A 20 -3.23 -11.46 9.39
C GLU A 20 -4.33 -10.43 9.52
N THR A 21 -5.42 -10.68 8.79
CA THR A 21 -6.65 -9.91 9.00
C THR A 21 -7.36 -10.43 10.24
N PRO A 22 -8.33 -9.66 10.76
CA PRO A 22 -9.14 -10.17 11.89
C PRO A 22 -9.86 -11.47 11.57
N GLU A 23 -10.12 -11.75 10.29
CA GLU A 23 -10.77 -13.00 9.88
C GLU A 23 -9.78 -14.15 9.71
N GLY A 24 -8.49 -13.90 9.91
CA GLY A 24 -7.48 -14.95 9.81
C GLY A 24 -6.86 -15.12 8.44
N ASN A 25 -7.11 -14.21 7.51
CA ASN A 25 -6.51 -14.29 6.19
C ASN A 25 -5.06 -13.86 6.24
N LYS A 26 -4.19 -14.66 5.62
CA LYS A 26 -2.74 -14.45 5.67
C LYS A 26 -2.13 -14.14 4.33
N ILE A 27 -2.89 -14.30 3.26
CA ILE A 27 -2.40 -14.10 1.90
C ILE A 27 -2.98 -12.79 1.38
N PHE A 28 -2.10 -11.97 0.82
CA PHE A 28 -2.47 -10.66 0.31
C PHE A 28 -2.03 -10.55 -1.14
N ALA A 29 -2.75 -9.74 -1.89
CA ALA A 29 -2.43 -9.47 -3.28
C ALA A 29 -1.89 -8.06 -3.40
N GLN A 30 -1.14 -7.81 -4.46
CA GLN A 30 -0.66 -6.47 -4.77
C GLN A 30 -1.57 -5.83 -5.79
N GLY A 31 -2.00 -4.61 -5.51
CA GLY A 31 -2.81 -3.83 -6.41
C GLY A 31 -2.24 -2.44 -6.56
N VAL A 32 -3.00 -1.60 -7.24
CA VAL A 32 -2.57 -0.23 -7.50
C VAL A 32 -3.76 0.69 -7.28
N LEU A 33 -3.56 1.69 -6.43
CA LEU A 33 -4.50 2.78 -6.32
C LEU A 33 -4.13 3.82 -7.36
N LEU A 34 -5.13 4.39 -8.01
CA LEU A 34 -4.90 5.47 -8.96
C LEU A 34 -5.34 6.77 -8.33
N ARG A 35 -4.42 7.72 -8.28
CA ARG A 35 -4.70 9.05 -7.75
C ARG A 35 -4.80 10.02 -8.91
N SER A 36 -5.83 10.82 -8.91
CA SER A 36 -6.04 11.82 -9.96
C SER A 36 -5.21 13.07 -9.65
N VAL A 37 -4.49 13.54 -10.66
CA VAL A 37 -3.67 14.76 -10.54
C VAL A 37 -4.22 15.74 -11.57
N SER A 38 -4.65 16.92 -11.11
CA SER A 38 -5.19 17.91 -12.03
C SER A 38 -4.12 18.37 -13.03
N LYS A 39 -4.56 18.75 -14.21
CA LYS A 39 -3.64 19.22 -15.25
C LYS A 39 -2.85 20.44 -14.79
N PHE A 40 -3.41 21.23 -13.92
CA PHE A 40 -2.73 22.44 -13.44
C PHE A 40 -1.55 22.08 -12.53
N VAL A 41 -1.70 21.03 -11.74
CA VAL A 41 -0.62 20.53 -10.88
C VAL A 41 0.39 19.75 -11.70
N ALA A 42 -0.09 18.92 -12.62
CA ALA A 42 0.78 18.06 -13.43
C ALA A 42 1.55 18.86 -14.49
N GLY A 43 1.07 20.05 -14.85
CA GLY A 43 1.71 20.84 -15.90
C GLY A 43 1.50 20.25 -17.28
N THR A 44 0.37 19.60 -17.50
CA THR A 44 0.04 18.94 -18.77
C THR A 44 -1.26 19.49 -19.31
N ASP A 45 -1.63 19.04 -20.52
CA ASP A 45 -2.88 19.48 -21.16
C ASP A 45 -4.10 18.77 -20.60
N GLU A 46 -3.92 17.62 -19.96
CA GLU A 46 -5.00 16.81 -19.43
C GLU A 46 -4.69 16.39 -18.01
N ASP A 47 -5.75 16.04 -17.29
CA ASP A 47 -5.56 15.47 -15.96
C ASP A 47 -4.78 14.15 -16.09
N ALA A 48 -3.96 13.90 -15.09
CA ALA A 48 -3.12 12.72 -15.07
C ALA A 48 -3.54 11.79 -13.95
N VAL A 49 -3.06 10.55 -13.99
CA VAL A 49 -3.23 9.63 -12.86
C VAL A 49 -1.85 9.21 -12.38
N MET A 50 -1.75 9.06 -11.06
CA MET A 50 -0.53 8.62 -10.42
C MET A 50 -0.80 7.28 -9.74
N PRO A 51 -0.06 6.22 -10.11
CA PRO A 51 -0.28 4.91 -9.47
C PRO A 51 0.44 4.83 -8.14
N ILE A 52 -0.24 4.24 -7.16
CA ILE A 52 0.33 3.98 -5.83
C ILE A 52 0.21 2.47 -5.58
N PRO A 53 1.33 1.74 -5.52
CA PRO A 53 1.24 0.32 -5.23
C PRO A 53 0.81 0.08 -3.79
N VAL A 54 -0.08 -0.89 -3.62
CA VAL A 54 -0.60 -1.25 -2.29
C VAL A 54 -0.79 -2.75 -2.21
N PHE A 55 -0.90 -3.24 -1.00
CA PHE A 55 -1.32 -4.62 -0.76
C PHE A 55 -2.74 -4.62 -0.20
N TYR A 56 -3.50 -5.63 -0.54
CA TYR A 56 -4.89 -5.71 -0.10
C TYR A 56 -5.28 -7.16 0.13
N CYS A 57 -6.33 -7.35 0.93
CA CYS A 57 -6.90 -8.67 1.17
C CYS A 57 -7.86 -9.00 0.02
N PRO A 58 -7.62 -10.09 -0.74
CA PRO A 58 -8.49 -10.40 -1.88
C PRO A 58 -9.93 -10.71 -1.47
N ASP A 59 -10.13 -11.23 -0.26
CA ASP A 59 -11.46 -11.60 0.19
C ASP A 59 -12.30 -10.40 0.57
N SER A 60 -11.76 -9.49 1.36
CA SER A 60 -12.51 -8.35 1.87
C SER A 60 -12.32 -7.11 1.01
N LYS A 61 -11.33 -7.10 0.13
CA LYS A 61 -10.94 -5.95 -0.68
C LYS A 61 -10.43 -4.78 0.17
N LYS A 62 -10.08 -5.04 1.42
CA LYS A 62 -9.54 -3.98 2.28
C LYS A 62 -8.05 -3.86 2.11
N LEU A 63 -7.56 -2.65 2.27
CA LEU A 63 -6.16 -2.32 2.04
C LEU A 63 -5.34 -2.53 3.30
N VAL A 64 -4.08 -2.92 3.11
CA VAL A 64 -3.14 -2.99 4.22
C VAL A 64 -2.61 -1.59 4.47
N GLY A 65 -3.11 -0.96 5.52
CA GLY A 65 -2.82 0.45 5.78
C GLY A 65 -1.34 0.76 5.92
N LEU A 66 -0.57 -0.20 6.45
CA LEU A 66 0.86 0.01 6.63
C LEU A 66 1.61 0.17 5.31
N THR A 67 1.02 -0.27 4.20
CA THR A 67 1.65 -0.14 2.88
C THR A 67 1.24 1.14 2.17
N LEU A 68 0.32 1.92 2.75
CA LEU A 68 -0.11 3.19 2.17
C LEU A 68 0.79 4.32 2.63
N PRO A 69 1.07 5.29 1.74
CA PRO A 69 1.71 6.52 2.19
C PRO A 69 0.86 7.20 3.26
N PRO A 70 1.50 7.70 4.33
CA PRO A 70 0.71 8.31 5.41
C PRO A 70 -0.15 9.48 4.96
N GLU A 71 0.27 10.17 3.91
CA GLU A 71 -0.45 11.36 3.44
C GLU A 71 -1.86 11.07 2.96
N ILE A 72 -2.11 9.85 2.48
CA ILE A 72 -3.43 9.49 1.96
C ILE A 72 -4.13 8.44 2.80
N ARG A 73 -3.50 7.97 3.87
CA ARG A 73 -4.06 6.88 4.67
C ARG A 73 -5.40 7.24 5.29
N GLU A 74 -5.54 8.48 5.74
CA GLU A 74 -6.77 8.93 6.37
C GLU A 74 -7.95 8.88 5.41
N GLU A 75 -7.69 9.15 4.14
CA GLU A 75 -8.73 9.16 3.12
C GLU A 75 -9.33 7.77 2.93
N TYR A 76 -8.57 6.72 3.20
CA TYR A 76 -9.00 5.33 3.00
C TYR A 76 -9.30 4.62 4.31
N LYS A 77 -9.47 5.35 5.40
CA LYS A 77 -9.53 4.74 6.74
C LYS A 77 -10.64 3.71 6.88
N ASP A 78 -11.74 3.87 6.15
CA ASP A 78 -12.86 2.94 6.22
C ASP A 78 -12.62 1.66 5.41
N ASP A 79 -11.57 1.65 4.60
CA ASP A 79 -11.21 0.53 3.75
C ASP A 79 -9.92 -0.16 4.19
N LEU A 80 -9.47 0.10 5.40
CA LEU A 80 -8.21 -0.46 5.89
C LEU A 80 -8.44 -1.66 6.78
N ILE A 81 -7.45 -2.52 6.77
CA ILE A 81 -7.36 -3.62 7.71
C ILE A 81 -6.78 -3.11 9.02
#